data_4f8f9d9796edba93bde7de8d6f1a88b5
#
_entry.id   4f8f9d9796edba93bde7de8d6f1a88b5
#
_cell.length_a   1.000
_cell.length_b   1.000
_cell.length_c   1.000
_cell.angle_alpha   90.00
_cell.angle_beta   90.00
_cell.angle_gamma   90.00
#
_symmetry.space_group_name_H-M   'P 1'
#
loop_
_entity.id
_entity.type
_entity.pdbx_description
1 polymer ?
#
loop_
_entity_poly.entity_id
_entity_poly.type
_entity_poly.pdbx_seq_one_letter_code
_entity_poly.pdbx_strand_id
1 'polypeptide(L)'
;MKHYHILLGAVLLLGASVASCTDQIKFRDAFLDKAPGNDVTKDTVFNNPEYTRNFLWSCYGKLHYGLPYCWTGGEAQGMNTGVIDALSDCIHSHCDWDEVNRQYYAGAYTAPSKGGDDHGRFPYMNYNVWETVRACYIFLENVDHTPNMEASEKERLKAEAKSIIASRYFDLFRNYGGLPLVRKSYDGTDAVYEIPRTTVDETVKFIVGLLDEAAPKLPWALGSDLSNWEGRFTQAGVMGLKAKVLDFAASPLLNNATPY
;
A
#
# COMPACT_ATOMS: atom_id res chain seq x y z
N MET A 1 63.06 -13.73 40.09
CA MET A 1 62.11 -12.61 40.34
C MET A 1 61.69 -11.88 39.08
N LYS A 2 62.48 -11.68 38.07
CA LYS A 2 62.11 -10.96 36.84
C LYS A 2 60.96 -11.62 36.04
N HIS A 3 60.83 -12.93 36.03
CA HIS A 3 59.80 -13.64 35.28
C HIS A 3 58.35 -13.58 35.94
N TYR A 4 58.32 -13.44 37.28
CA TYR A 4 57.05 -13.31 38.00
C TYR A 4 56.34 -11.98 37.72
N HIS A 5 57.10 -10.91 37.55
CA HIS A 5 56.54 -9.60 37.22
C HIS A 5 55.97 -9.53 35.80
N ILE A 6 56.56 -10.28 34.86
CA ILE A 6 56.11 -10.36 33.49
C ILE A 6 54.79 -11.17 33.40
N LEU A 7 54.71 -12.28 34.13
CA LEU A 7 53.49 -13.10 34.22
C LEU A 7 52.34 -12.36 34.90
N LEU A 8 52.62 -11.60 35.96
CA LEU A 8 51.62 -10.78 36.64
C LEU A 8 51.09 -9.65 35.74
N GLY A 9 51.96 -9.02 34.97
CA GLY A 9 51.59 -8.00 34.00
C GLY A 9 50.75 -8.53 32.85
N ALA A 10 51.07 -9.73 32.36
CA ALA A 10 50.30 -10.38 31.30
C ALA A 10 48.90 -10.80 31.76
N VAL A 11 48.75 -11.29 32.98
CA VAL A 11 47.43 -11.65 33.57
C VAL A 11 46.59 -10.41 33.83
N LEU A 12 47.16 -9.30 34.25
CA LEU A 12 46.47 -8.03 34.42
C LEU A 12 46.00 -7.42 33.09
N LEU A 13 46.81 -7.52 32.03
CA LEU A 13 46.43 -7.06 30.69
C LEU A 13 45.36 -7.93 30.06
N LEU A 14 45.37 -9.24 30.26
CA LEU A 14 44.29 -10.14 29.82
C LEU A 14 42.96 -9.90 30.61
N GLY A 15 43.03 -9.57 31.89
CA GLY A 15 41.88 -9.26 32.71
C GLY A 15 41.20 -7.93 32.31
N ALA A 16 42.00 -6.94 31.91
CA ALA A 16 41.46 -5.65 31.48
C ALA A 16 40.78 -5.70 30.09
N SER A 17 41.18 -6.61 29.21
CA SER A 17 40.55 -6.75 27.86
C SER A 17 39.20 -7.48 27.88
N VAL A 18 38.88 -8.22 28.94
CA VAL A 18 37.59 -8.91 29.09
C VAL A 18 36.51 -8.01 29.70
N ALA A 19 36.90 -6.97 30.41
CA ALA A 19 35.96 -6.07 31.08
C ALA A 19 35.38 -4.97 30.15
N SER A 20 35.96 -4.77 28.96
CA SER A 20 35.57 -3.67 28.06
C SER A 20 34.42 -3.96 27.12
N CYS A 21 33.92 -5.20 27.05
CA CYS A 21 32.87 -5.57 26.08
C CYS A 21 31.58 -6.09 26.68
N THR A 22 31.42 -6.12 28.01
CA THR A 22 30.21 -6.73 28.63
C THR A 22 28.98 -5.85 28.61
N ASP A 23 29.11 -4.54 28.45
CA ASP A 23 27.95 -3.63 28.41
C ASP A 23 27.27 -3.51 27.05
N GLN A 24 27.84 -4.13 26.00
CA GLN A 24 27.29 -4.04 24.65
C GLN A 24 26.52 -5.29 24.21
N ILE A 25 26.64 -6.41 24.92
CA ILE A 25 25.95 -7.66 24.55
C ILE A 25 24.76 -7.85 25.49
N LYS A 26 23.61 -7.34 25.03
CA LYS A 26 22.32 -7.61 25.67
C LYS A 26 21.82 -8.97 25.21
N PHE A 27 21.67 -9.94 26.12
CA PHE A 27 21.09 -11.25 25.83
C PHE A 27 19.61 -11.29 26.26
N ARG A 28 18.81 -12.11 25.60
CA ARG A 28 17.35 -12.29 25.81
C ARG A 28 16.52 -11.05 25.44
N ASP A 29 15.49 -10.78 26.22
CA ASP A 29 14.50 -9.73 25.95
C ASP A 29 15.12 -8.35 25.78
N ALA A 30 16.20 -8.06 26.51
CA ALA A 30 16.95 -6.79 26.39
C ALA A 30 17.68 -6.60 25.04
N PHE A 31 17.91 -7.67 24.26
CA PHE A 31 18.44 -7.56 22.89
C PHE A 31 17.37 -7.06 21.92
N LEU A 32 16.10 -7.31 22.22
CA LEU A 32 14.97 -6.87 21.43
C LEU A 32 14.46 -5.49 21.87
N ASP A 33 14.94 -4.98 23.01
CA ASP A 33 14.64 -3.63 23.46
C ASP A 33 15.35 -2.61 22.55
N LYS A 34 14.60 -2.00 21.67
CA LYS A 34 15.09 -0.86 20.89
C LYS A 34 15.31 0.33 21.83
N ALA A 35 16.36 1.10 21.56
CA ALA A 35 16.63 2.32 22.33
C ALA A 35 15.39 3.23 22.31
N PRO A 36 14.92 3.75 23.46
CA PRO A 36 13.82 4.69 23.48
C PRO A 36 14.18 5.92 22.64
N GLY A 37 13.40 6.18 21.59
CA GLY A 37 13.51 7.41 20.82
C GLY A 37 13.80 7.29 19.32
N ASN A 38 14.13 6.10 18.80
CA ASN A 38 14.42 5.94 17.36
C ASN A 38 13.31 5.28 16.54
N ASP A 39 12.24 4.81 17.15
CA ASP A 39 11.12 4.23 16.42
C ASP A 39 9.98 5.22 16.26
N VAL A 40 9.58 5.44 15.02
CA VAL A 40 8.36 6.16 14.70
C VAL A 40 7.17 5.23 15.04
N THR A 41 6.62 5.41 16.22
CA THR A 41 5.43 4.66 16.66
C THR A 41 4.15 5.28 16.09
N LYS A 42 3.03 4.54 16.14
CA LYS A 42 1.71 5.09 15.79
C LYS A 42 1.42 6.38 16.58
N ASP A 43 1.73 6.39 17.87
CA ASP A 43 1.52 7.57 18.73
C ASP A 43 2.36 8.77 18.27
N THR A 44 3.61 8.55 17.84
CA THR A 44 4.45 9.63 17.31
C THR A 44 3.83 10.23 16.06
N VAL A 45 3.29 9.40 15.17
CA VAL A 45 2.67 9.85 13.91
C VAL A 45 1.39 10.64 14.19
N PHE A 46 0.47 10.08 14.96
CA PHE A 46 -0.86 10.64 15.15
C PHE A 46 -0.95 11.69 16.27
N ASN A 47 0.15 11.97 16.98
CA ASN A 47 0.27 13.12 17.88
C ASN A 47 0.77 14.41 17.16
N ASN A 48 1.11 14.32 15.87
CA ASN A 48 1.58 15.46 15.09
C ASN A 48 0.77 15.61 13.79
N PRO A 49 0.12 16.77 13.54
CA PRO A 49 -0.69 16.97 12.34
C PRO A 49 0.08 16.82 11.02
N GLU A 50 1.35 17.24 10.99
CA GLU A 50 2.18 17.09 9.79
C GLU A 50 2.50 15.62 9.50
N TYR A 51 2.88 14.87 10.52
CA TYR A 51 3.15 13.43 10.37
C TYR A 51 1.90 12.66 10.00
N THR A 52 0.74 13.03 10.55
CA THR A 52 -0.56 12.46 10.19
C THR A 52 -0.86 12.70 8.70
N ARG A 53 -0.64 13.90 8.18
CA ARG A 53 -0.79 14.20 6.75
C ARG A 53 0.19 13.39 5.90
N ASN A 54 1.45 13.34 6.30
CA ASN A 54 2.50 12.59 5.59
C ASN A 54 2.21 11.08 5.57
N PHE A 55 1.59 10.55 6.61
CA PHE A 55 1.13 9.16 6.62
C PHE A 55 0.08 8.90 5.53
N LEU A 56 -0.90 9.78 5.38
CA LEU A 56 -1.88 9.68 4.29
C LEU A 56 -1.22 9.82 2.91
N TRP A 57 -0.23 10.71 2.77
CA TRP A 57 0.55 10.83 1.52
C TRP A 57 1.25 9.53 1.16
N SER A 58 1.76 8.80 2.12
CA SER A 58 2.36 7.47 1.86
C SER A 58 1.33 6.46 1.33
N CYS A 59 0.06 6.58 1.73
CA CYS A 59 -1.02 5.78 1.17
C CYS A 59 -1.33 6.15 -0.29
N TYR A 60 -1.31 7.45 -0.61
CA TYR A 60 -1.43 7.91 -2.01
C TYR A 60 -0.29 7.40 -2.89
N GLY A 61 0.93 7.37 -2.38
CA GLY A 61 2.10 6.83 -3.09
C GLY A 61 1.97 5.36 -3.50
N LYS A 62 1.02 4.65 -2.92
CA LYS A 62 0.71 3.24 -3.25
C LYS A 62 -0.47 3.07 -4.22
N LEU A 63 -1.02 4.16 -4.74
CA LEU A 63 -2.03 4.09 -5.79
C LEU A 63 -1.38 3.71 -7.12
N HIS A 64 -2.13 2.92 -7.89
CA HIS A 64 -1.76 2.64 -9.26
C HIS A 64 -2.29 3.74 -10.18
N TYR A 65 -1.38 4.43 -10.86
CA TYR A 65 -1.74 5.55 -11.72
C TYR A 65 -2.12 5.14 -13.14
N GLY A 66 -1.85 3.90 -13.53
CA GLY A 66 -2.19 3.38 -14.86
C GLY A 66 -1.45 4.04 -16.03
N LEU A 67 -0.53 4.94 -15.76
CA LEU A 67 0.27 5.60 -16.79
C LEU A 67 1.50 4.77 -17.15
N PRO A 68 1.92 4.82 -18.42
CA PRO A 68 3.17 4.19 -18.83
C PRO A 68 4.34 4.70 -17.98
N TYR A 69 5.16 3.79 -17.55
CA TYR A 69 6.30 4.08 -16.70
C TYR A 69 7.60 3.85 -17.48
N CYS A 70 8.48 4.83 -17.44
CA CYS A 70 9.84 4.66 -17.95
C CYS A 70 10.71 4.16 -16.80
N TRP A 71 11.39 3.05 -17.00
CA TRP A 71 12.21 2.41 -15.98
C TRP A 71 13.34 3.33 -15.48
N THR A 72 13.25 3.76 -14.22
CA THR A 72 14.25 4.62 -13.58
C THR A 72 14.88 4.01 -12.33
N GLY A 73 14.73 2.70 -12.14
CA GLY A 73 15.41 1.98 -11.04
C GLY A 73 14.79 2.12 -9.66
N GLY A 74 13.55 2.60 -9.56
CA GLY A 74 12.77 2.64 -8.31
C GLY A 74 11.63 1.64 -8.33
N GLU A 75 10.96 1.46 -7.20
CA GLU A 75 9.73 0.66 -7.12
C GLU A 75 8.67 1.26 -8.04
N ALA A 76 8.50 0.67 -9.20
CA ALA A 76 7.56 1.15 -10.21
C ALA A 76 6.12 0.88 -9.76
N GLN A 77 5.41 1.94 -9.49
CA GLN A 77 3.96 1.91 -9.24
C GLN A 77 3.16 1.92 -10.55
N GLY A 78 3.82 2.00 -11.68
CA GLY A 78 3.25 2.07 -13.00
C GLY A 78 3.54 0.83 -13.85
N MET A 79 2.84 0.71 -14.96
CA MET A 79 3.15 -0.30 -15.97
C MET A 79 4.31 0.13 -16.85
N ASN A 80 5.06 -0.83 -17.38
CA ASN A 80 6.05 -0.54 -18.40
C ASN A 80 5.39 0.13 -19.61
N THR A 81 6.13 1.03 -20.23
CA THR A 81 5.67 1.78 -21.40
C THR A 81 5.21 0.81 -22.50
N GLY A 82 4.00 1.03 -22.98
CA GLY A 82 3.44 0.29 -24.10
C GLY A 82 2.76 -1.04 -23.75
N VAL A 83 2.79 -1.51 -22.49
CA VAL A 83 2.17 -2.79 -22.13
C VAL A 83 0.64 -2.77 -22.33
N ILE A 84 -0.05 -1.72 -21.89
CA ILE A 84 -1.50 -1.62 -22.09
C ILE A 84 -1.85 -1.52 -23.57
N ASP A 85 -1.12 -0.69 -24.29
CA ASP A 85 -1.35 -0.50 -25.74
C ASP A 85 -1.09 -1.78 -26.50
N ALA A 86 -0.07 -2.55 -26.11
CA ALA A 86 0.27 -3.83 -26.71
C ALA A 86 -0.71 -4.96 -26.35
N LEU A 87 -1.59 -4.77 -25.37
CA LEU A 87 -2.71 -5.68 -25.07
C LEU A 87 -3.97 -5.33 -25.87
N SER A 88 -3.91 -4.28 -26.68
CA SER A 88 -4.98 -3.90 -27.61
C SER A 88 -4.62 -4.32 -29.04
N ASP A 89 -5.51 -4.06 -29.97
CA ASP A 89 -5.30 -4.25 -31.41
C ASP A 89 -4.53 -3.10 -32.08
N CYS A 90 -4.17 -2.06 -31.30
CA CYS A 90 -3.50 -0.87 -31.83
C CYS A 90 -1.99 -1.05 -32.04
N ILE A 91 -1.35 -1.83 -31.17
CA ILE A 91 0.11 -2.02 -31.18
C ILE A 91 0.44 -3.48 -30.85
N HIS A 92 1.46 -4.01 -31.53
CA HIS A 92 2.01 -5.33 -31.22
C HIS A 92 3.41 -5.18 -30.64
N SER A 93 3.66 -5.77 -29.44
CA SER A 93 5.01 -5.82 -28.90
C SER A 93 5.88 -6.79 -29.68
N HIS A 94 7.08 -6.36 -30.06
CA HIS A 94 8.07 -7.20 -30.75
C HIS A 94 9.15 -7.75 -29.81
N CYS A 95 9.11 -7.33 -28.53
CA CYS A 95 10.13 -7.73 -27.57
C CYS A 95 9.84 -9.14 -27.05
N ASP A 96 10.70 -10.09 -27.36
CA ASP A 96 10.57 -11.50 -26.93
C ASP A 96 10.81 -11.72 -25.44
N TRP A 97 11.50 -10.79 -24.77
CA TRP A 97 11.73 -10.77 -23.34
C TRP A 97 10.57 -10.13 -22.54
N ASP A 98 9.66 -9.45 -23.22
CA ASP A 98 8.53 -8.74 -22.63
C ASP A 98 7.45 -9.73 -22.17
N GLU A 99 6.84 -9.45 -21.00
CA GLU A 99 5.75 -10.24 -20.44
C GLU A 99 4.51 -10.29 -21.34
N VAL A 100 4.30 -9.28 -22.20
CA VAL A 100 3.21 -9.30 -23.19
C VAL A 100 3.38 -10.49 -24.11
N ASN A 101 4.58 -10.69 -24.67
CA ASN A 101 4.86 -11.84 -25.54
C ASN A 101 4.84 -13.16 -24.78
N ARG A 102 5.48 -13.20 -23.61
CA ARG A 102 5.65 -14.44 -22.84
C ARG A 102 4.35 -14.96 -22.22
N GLN A 103 3.48 -14.08 -21.78
CA GLN A 103 2.30 -14.46 -21.02
C GLN A 103 1.00 -14.23 -21.79
N TYR A 104 0.81 -13.04 -22.38
CA TYR A 104 -0.47 -12.72 -23.02
C TYR A 104 -0.58 -13.29 -24.42
N TYR A 105 0.38 -13.05 -25.30
CA TYR A 105 0.33 -13.58 -26.66
C TYR A 105 0.52 -15.09 -26.71
N ALA A 106 1.30 -15.65 -25.80
CA ALA A 106 1.46 -17.09 -25.66
C ALA A 106 0.27 -17.79 -24.98
N GLY A 107 -0.71 -17.04 -24.49
CA GLY A 107 -1.85 -17.61 -23.73
C GLY A 107 -1.43 -18.23 -22.38
N ALA A 108 -0.26 -17.88 -21.86
CA ALA A 108 0.28 -18.43 -20.62
C ALA A 108 -0.17 -17.66 -19.36
N TYR A 109 -0.92 -16.59 -19.49
CA TYR A 109 -1.43 -15.81 -18.36
C TYR A 109 -2.49 -16.60 -17.62
N THR A 110 -2.29 -16.82 -16.34
CA THR A 110 -3.21 -17.56 -15.47
C THR A 110 -3.50 -16.75 -14.19
N ALA A 111 -4.58 -17.07 -13.49
CA ALA A 111 -4.93 -16.42 -12.23
C ALA A 111 -3.81 -16.41 -11.16
N PRO A 112 -2.98 -17.49 -11.03
CA PRO A 112 -1.80 -17.47 -10.17
C PRO A 112 -0.64 -16.64 -10.70
N SER A 113 -0.66 -16.20 -11.97
CA SER A 113 0.42 -15.37 -12.51
C SER A 113 0.49 -14.08 -11.69
N LYS A 114 1.60 -13.92 -10.96
CA LYS A 114 1.77 -12.76 -10.10
C LYS A 114 2.06 -11.53 -10.94
N GLY A 115 1.29 -10.48 -10.73
CA GLY A 115 1.69 -9.17 -11.19
C GLY A 115 2.88 -8.68 -10.37
N GLY A 116 3.87 -8.09 -10.99
CA GLY A 116 4.66 -7.10 -10.31
C GLY A 116 6.11 -7.31 -10.03
N ASP A 117 6.66 -8.48 -10.20
CA ASP A 117 8.08 -8.67 -9.87
C ASP A 117 9.01 -8.57 -11.08
N ASP A 118 8.48 -8.63 -12.27
CA ASP A 118 9.24 -8.57 -13.52
C ASP A 118 8.65 -7.59 -14.51
N HIS A 119 9.51 -7.11 -15.37
CA HIS A 119 9.27 -6.17 -16.46
C HIS A 119 7.95 -6.43 -17.21
N GLY A 120 6.98 -5.57 -17.05
CA GLY A 120 5.75 -5.59 -17.83
C GLY A 120 4.53 -6.22 -17.16
N ARG A 121 4.61 -6.72 -15.94
CA ARG A 121 3.46 -7.22 -15.21
C ARG A 121 2.62 -6.08 -14.63
N PHE A 122 1.37 -6.38 -14.30
CA PHE A 122 0.47 -5.42 -13.68
C PHE A 122 0.77 -5.27 -12.17
N PRO A 123 1.55 -4.28 -11.73
CA PRO A 123 1.96 -4.15 -10.32
C PRO A 123 0.79 -3.87 -9.37
N TYR A 124 -0.36 -3.42 -9.89
CA TYR A 124 -1.55 -3.16 -9.08
C TYR A 124 -2.20 -4.45 -8.53
N MET A 125 -1.84 -5.62 -9.04
CA MET A 125 -2.28 -6.93 -8.54
C MET A 125 -1.33 -7.48 -7.47
N ASN A 126 -0.29 -6.75 -7.11
CA ASN A 126 0.69 -7.13 -6.11
C ASN A 126 0.13 -7.01 -4.68
N TYR A 127 0.79 -7.69 -3.74
CA TYR A 127 0.50 -7.65 -2.29
C TYR A 127 0.38 -6.24 -1.69
N ASN A 128 1.00 -5.24 -2.31
CA ASN A 128 0.90 -3.82 -1.91
C ASN A 128 -0.54 -3.30 -1.80
N VAL A 129 -1.52 -3.96 -2.44
CA VAL A 129 -2.94 -3.60 -2.27
C VAL A 129 -3.36 -3.76 -0.82
N TRP A 130 -3.08 -4.90 -0.21
CA TRP A 130 -3.49 -5.17 1.17
C TRP A 130 -2.71 -4.33 2.19
N GLU A 131 -1.44 -4.06 1.89
CA GLU A 131 -0.64 -3.11 2.66
C GLU A 131 -1.24 -1.70 2.62
N THR A 132 -1.66 -1.25 1.43
CA THR A 132 -2.34 0.05 1.28
C THR A 132 -3.66 0.10 2.04
N VAL A 133 -4.48 -0.93 1.90
CA VAL A 133 -5.77 -1.03 2.60
C VAL A 133 -5.54 -1.00 4.12
N ARG A 134 -4.58 -1.78 4.63
CA ARG A 134 -4.22 -1.77 6.05
C ARG A 134 -3.74 -0.40 6.51
N ALA A 135 -2.86 0.26 5.77
CA ALA A 135 -2.37 1.60 6.11
C ALA A 135 -3.52 2.62 6.17
N CYS A 136 -4.45 2.58 5.22
CA CYS A 136 -5.63 3.44 5.25
C CYS A 136 -6.52 3.17 6.46
N TYR A 137 -6.71 1.92 6.90
CA TYR A 137 -7.46 1.64 8.12
C TYR A 137 -6.70 2.09 9.38
N ILE A 138 -5.38 1.92 9.46
CA ILE A 138 -4.59 2.51 10.54
C ILE A 138 -4.82 4.03 10.60
N PHE A 139 -4.83 4.70 9.45
CA PHE A 139 -5.12 6.13 9.38
C PHE A 139 -6.53 6.46 9.91
N LEU A 140 -7.56 5.77 9.41
CA LEU A 140 -8.96 5.99 9.81
C LEU A 140 -9.20 5.78 11.31
N GLU A 141 -8.53 4.80 11.90
CA GLU A 141 -8.67 4.45 13.32
C GLU A 141 -7.96 5.44 14.26
N ASN A 142 -6.98 6.22 13.76
CA ASN A 142 -6.13 7.05 14.61
C ASN A 142 -6.22 8.56 14.33
N VAL A 143 -6.66 9.00 13.15
CA VAL A 143 -6.67 10.42 12.76
C VAL A 143 -7.48 11.31 13.70
N ASP A 144 -8.52 10.78 14.34
CA ASP A 144 -9.36 11.53 15.28
C ASP A 144 -8.59 11.94 16.55
N HIS A 145 -7.56 11.20 16.91
CA HIS A 145 -6.71 11.50 18.06
C HIS A 145 -5.67 12.59 17.79
N THR A 146 -5.47 12.98 16.54
CA THR A 146 -4.46 13.99 16.16
C THR A 146 -4.84 15.36 16.78
N PRO A 147 -4.00 15.92 17.65
CA PRO A 147 -4.25 17.22 18.25
C PRO A 147 -4.06 18.35 17.23
N ASN A 148 -4.65 19.51 17.51
CA ASN A 148 -4.44 20.74 16.71
C ASN A 148 -4.73 20.57 15.18
N MET A 149 -5.62 19.66 14.83
CA MET A 149 -6.13 19.46 13.48
C MET A 149 -7.62 19.73 13.48
N GLU A 150 -8.07 20.62 12.57
CA GLU A 150 -9.47 20.99 12.46
C GLU A 150 -10.35 19.78 12.12
N ALA A 151 -11.56 19.74 12.70
CA ALA A 151 -12.49 18.63 12.49
C ALA A 151 -12.86 18.45 11.00
N SER A 152 -13.02 19.55 10.27
CA SER A 152 -13.29 19.55 8.84
C SER A 152 -12.15 18.96 8.03
N GLU A 153 -10.90 19.22 8.42
CA GLU A 153 -9.72 18.62 7.81
C GLU A 153 -9.68 17.11 8.07
N LYS A 154 -9.90 16.68 9.32
CA LYS A 154 -9.96 15.25 9.66
C LYS A 154 -10.99 14.50 8.81
N GLU A 155 -12.19 15.04 8.68
CA GLU A 155 -13.25 14.44 7.86
C GLU A 155 -12.85 14.35 6.39
N ARG A 156 -12.21 15.39 5.85
CA ARG A 156 -11.69 15.37 4.48
C ARG A 156 -10.61 14.29 4.30
N LEU A 157 -9.63 14.20 5.20
CA LEU A 157 -8.56 13.22 5.13
C LEU A 157 -9.09 11.78 5.27
N LYS A 158 -10.11 11.56 6.11
CA LYS A 158 -10.81 10.27 6.19
C LYS A 158 -11.50 9.92 4.87
N ALA A 159 -12.15 10.88 4.23
CA ALA A 159 -12.78 10.67 2.94
C ALA A 159 -11.77 10.29 1.86
N GLU A 160 -10.59 10.90 1.87
CA GLU A 160 -9.51 10.54 0.98
C GLU A 160 -9.01 9.11 1.24
N ALA A 161 -8.79 8.72 2.50
CA ALA A 161 -8.40 7.35 2.85
C ALA A 161 -9.43 6.32 2.37
N LYS A 162 -10.74 6.59 2.54
CA LYS A 162 -11.82 5.73 2.01
C LYS A 162 -11.78 5.64 0.48
N SER A 163 -11.50 6.74 -0.20
CA SER A 163 -11.37 6.78 -1.66
C SER A 163 -10.17 5.95 -2.15
N ILE A 164 -9.05 5.98 -1.43
CA ILE A 164 -7.89 5.14 -1.70
C ILE A 164 -8.25 3.66 -1.55
N ILE A 165 -8.90 3.27 -0.46
CA ILE A 165 -9.38 1.90 -0.26
C ILE A 165 -10.28 1.47 -1.42
N ALA A 166 -11.28 2.28 -1.76
CA ALA A 166 -12.22 1.99 -2.85
C ALA A 166 -11.50 1.82 -4.19
N SER A 167 -10.54 2.69 -4.51
CA SER A 167 -9.74 2.59 -5.74
C SER A 167 -8.95 1.27 -5.80
N ARG A 168 -8.27 0.89 -4.71
CA ARG A 168 -7.50 -0.36 -4.66
C ARG A 168 -8.40 -1.60 -4.71
N TYR A 169 -9.56 -1.55 -4.08
CA TYR A 169 -10.55 -2.62 -4.20
C TYR A 169 -11.09 -2.73 -5.62
N PHE A 170 -11.29 -1.62 -6.32
CA PHE A 170 -11.73 -1.65 -7.71
C PHE A 170 -10.67 -2.26 -8.63
N ASP A 171 -9.38 -2.00 -8.40
CA ASP A 171 -8.30 -2.63 -9.15
C ASP A 171 -8.33 -4.16 -9.02
N LEU A 172 -8.53 -4.67 -7.81
CA LEU A 172 -8.67 -6.11 -7.58
C LEU A 172 -10.00 -6.66 -8.14
N PHE A 173 -11.10 -5.94 -7.95
CA PHE A 173 -12.42 -6.36 -8.39
C PHE A 173 -12.48 -6.62 -9.89
N ARG A 174 -11.85 -5.76 -10.70
CA ARG A 174 -11.79 -5.95 -12.15
C ARG A 174 -11.11 -7.26 -12.58
N ASN A 175 -10.22 -7.78 -11.77
CA ASN A 175 -9.42 -8.96 -12.10
C ASN A 175 -9.89 -10.23 -11.40
N TYR A 176 -10.51 -10.12 -10.22
CA TYR A 176 -10.81 -11.27 -9.37
C TYR A 176 -12.29 -11.42 -9.03
N GLY A 177 -13.15 -10.47 -9.37
CA GLY A 177 -14.55 -10.48 -8.98
C GLY A 177 -14.75 -10.26 -7.49
N GLY A 178 -15.52 -11.13 -6.80
CA GLY A 178 -15.74 -11.02 -5.35
C GLY A 178 -14.45 -11.11 -4.54
N LEU A 179 -14.33 -10.32 -3.47
CA LEU A 179 -13.09 -10.14 -2.71
C LEU A 179 -13.33 -10.34 -1.20
N PRO A 180 -12.27 -10.66 -0.42
CA PRO A 180 -12.31 -10.53 1.03
C PRO A 180 -12.51 -9.06 1.42
N LEU A 181 -13.49 -8.77 2.29
CA LEU A 181 -13.77 -7.40 2.72
C LEU A 181 -13.05 -7.09 4.04
N VAL A 182 -11.91 -6.44 3.95
CA VAL A 182 -11.15 -5.91 5.10
C VAL A 182 -11.82 -4.63 5.57
N ARG A 183 -12.14 -4.54 6.87
CA ARG A 183 -12.88 -3.41 7.46
C ARG A 183 -12.16 -2.77 8.66
N LYS A 184 -10.94 -3.20 8.95
CA LYS A 184 -10.11 -2.69 10.05
C LYS A 184 -8.62 -2.93 9.76
N SER A 185 -7.75 -2.27 10.52
CA SER A 185 -6.34 -2.60 10.52
C SER A 185 -6.12 -3.85 11.38
N TYR A 186 -5.56 -4.90 10.80
CA TYR A 186 -5.13 -6.06 11.56
C TYR A 186 -3.72 -5.82 12.10
N ASP A 187 -3.47 -6.17 13.36
CA ASP A 187 -2.21 -5.91 14.04
C ASP A 187 -1.13 -6.98 13.81
N GLY A 188 -1.51 -8.13 13.25
CA GLY A 188 -0.59 -9.23 12.99
C GLY A 188 -0.36 -10.14 14.20
N THR A 189 -1.15 -9.98 15.27
CA THR A 189 -1.04 -10.83 16.49
C THR A 189 -1.70 -12.18 16.30
N ASP A 190 -2.68 -12.30 15.42
CA ASP A 190 -3.35 -13.55 15.11
C ASP A 190 -2.51 -14.41 14.16
N ALA A 191 -2.41 -15.69 14.43
CA ALA A 191 -1.67 -16.64 13.60
C ALA A 191 -2.25 -16.79 12.19
N VAL A 192 -3.56 -16.64 12.05
CA VAL A 192 -4.30 -16.74 10.78
C VAL A 192 -5.47 -15.77 10.78
N TYR A 193 -5.62 -15.02 9.68
CA TYR A 193 -6.80 -14.19 9.43
C TYR A 193 -7.67 -14.87 8.37
N GLU A 194 -8.75 -15.49 8.79
CA GLU A 194 -9.72 -16.09 7.89
C GLU A 194 -10.77 -15.07 7.47
N ILE A 195 -10.54 -14.40 6.37
CA ILE A 195 -11.49 -13.48 5.75
C ILE A 195 -11.93 -14.11 4.43
N PRO A 196 -13.12 -14.73 4.38
CA PRO A 196 -13.59 -15.38 3.16
C PRO A 196 -13.85 -14.35 2.05
N ARG A 197 -13.77 -14.81 0.82
CA ARG A 197 -14.22 -14.01 -0.32
C ARG A 197 -15.73 -13.82 -0.25
N THR A 198 -16.18 -12.61 -0.58
CA THR A 198 -17.58 -12.28 -0.70
C THR A 198 -18.05 -12.37 -2.15
N THR A 199 -19.33 -12.15 -2.38
CA THR A 199 -19.91 -12.09 -3.72
C THR A 199 -19.47 -10.83 -4.47
N VAL A 200 -19.66 -10.83 -5.78
CA VAL A 200 -19.50 -9.64 -6.63
C VAL A 200 -20.37 -8.49 -6.14
N ASP A 201 -21.64 -8.78 -5.85
CA ASP A 201 -22.60 -7.77 -5.37
C ASP A 201 -22.16 -7.12 -4.06
N GLU A 202 -21.74 -7.91 -3.09
CA GLU A 202 -21.23 -7.40 -1.80
C GLU A 202 -19.94 -6.57 -1.97
N THR A 203 -19.06 -7.00 -2.87
CA THR A 203 -17.83 -6.25 -3.18
C THR A 203 -18.16 -4.90 -3.82
N VAL A 204 -19.07 -4.85 -4.78
CA VAL A 204 -19.52 -3.60 -5.42
C VAL A 204 -20.18 -2.69 -4.40
N LYS A 205 -21.09 -3.21 -3.56
CA LYS A 205 -21.73 -2.45 -2.49
C LYS A 205 -20.72 -1.88 -1.50
N PHE A 206 -19.69 -2.62 -1.16
CA PHE A 206 -18.63 -2.16 -0.31
C PHE A 206 -17.85 -0.98 -0.92
N ILE A 207 -17.43 -1.12 -2.18
CA ILE A 207 -16.67 -0.07 -2.90
C ILE A 207 -17.55 1.19 -3.03
N VAL A 208 -18.79 1.03 -3.49
CA VAL A 208 -19.73 2.13 -3.67
C VAL A 208 -20.04 2.82 -2.35
N GLY A 209 -20.24 2.06 -1.26
CA GLY A 209 -20.47 2.60 0.08
C GLY A 209 -19.33 3.50 0.56
N LEU A 210 -18.08 3.09 0.37
CA LEU A 210 -16.91 3.91 0.71
C LEU A 210 -16.89 5.22 -0.09
N LEU A 211 -17.23 5.17 -1.38
CA LEU A 211 -17.27 6.37 -2.24
C LEU A 211 -18.42 7.29 -1.90
N ASP A 212 -19.59 6.75 -1.52
CA ASP A 212 -20.76 7.53 -1.10
C ASP A 212 -20.53 8.23 0.24
N GLU A 213 -19.81 7.60 1.15
CA GLU A 213 -19.41 8.22 2.40
C GLU A 213 -18.35 9.30 2.20
N ALA A 214 -17.46 9.13 1.22
CA ALA A 214 -16.37 10.05 0.95
C ALA A 214 -16.80 11.29 0.17
N ALA A 215 -17.62 11.14 -0.86
CA ALA A 215 -17.96 12.20 -1.79
C ALA A 215 -18.45 13.51 -1.13
N PRO A 216 -19.38 13.52 -0.15
CA PRO A 216 -19.87 14.76 0.45
C PRO A 216 -18.87 15.47 1.35
N LYS A 217 -17.76 14.83 1.70
CA LYS A 217 -16.71 15.39 2.55
C LYS A 217 -15.52 15.97 1.77
N LEU A 218 -15.52 15.79 0.47
CA LEU A 218 -14.48 16.25 -0.43
C LEU A 218 -14.91 17.53 -1.16
N PRO A 219 -13.98 18.45 -1.46
CA PRO A 219 -14.28 19.57 -2.31
C PRO A 219 -14.61 19.10 -3.73
N TRP A 220 -15.49 19.83 -4.42
CA TRP A 220 -15.85 19.52 -5.81
C TRP A 220 -14.63 19.52 -6.72
N ALA A 221 -13.75 20.50 -6.56
CA ALA A 221 -12.50 20.66 -7.28
C ALA A 221 -11.45 21.28 -6.35
N LEU A 222 -10.19 21.24 -6.75
CA LEU A 222 -9.07 21.68 -5.91
C LEU A 222 -8.96 23.23 -5.78
N GLY A 223 -9.66 23.98 -6.61
CA GLY A 223 -9.67 25.45 -6.55
C GLY A 223 -8.32 26.08 -6.87
N SER A 224 -8.00 27.18 -6.18
CA SER A 224 -6.74 27.93 -6.39
C SER A 224 -5.52 27.35 -5.68
N ASP A 225 -5.69 26.41 -4.76
CA ASP A 225 -4.59 25.80 -4.00
C ASP A 225 -4.14 24.46 -4.63
N LEU A 226 -3.86 24.50 -5.94
CA LEU A 226 -3.43 23.33 -6.69
C LEU A 226 -2.09 22.80 -6.20
N SER A 227 -1.15 23.69 -5.81
CA SER A 227 0.21 23.28 -5.44
C SER A 227 0.28 22.32 -4.26
N ASN A 228 -0.66 22.43 -3.32
CA ASN A 228 -0.71 21.57 -2.13
C ASN A 228 -1.67 20.37 -2.29
N TRP A 229 -2.53 20.38 -3.31
CA TRP A 229 -3.64 19.44 -3.42
C TRP A 229 -3.68 18.68 -4.73
N GLU A 230 -2.76 18.96 -5.65
CA GLU A 230 -2.68 18.28 -6.93
C GLU A 230 -2.53 16.76 -6.73
N GLY A 231 -3.30 15.98 -7.50
CA GLY A 231 -3.31 14.53 -7.41
C GLY A 231 -4.20 13.96 -6.28
N ARG A 232 -4.80 14.78 -5.43
CA ARG A 232 -5.68 14.31 -4.35
C ARG A 232 -7.10 14.08 -4.85
N PHE A 233 -7.83 13.20 -4.15
CA PHE A 233 -9.24 12.95 -4.44
C PHE A 233 -10.10 14.20 -4.24
N THR A 234 -10.96 14.43 -5.20
CA THR A 234 -12.02 15.44 -5.16
C THR A 234 -13.38 14.76 -5.23
N GLN A 235 -14.46 15.47 -4.89
CA GLN A 235 -15.82 14.96 -5.03
C GLN A 235 -16.09 14.52 -6.47
N ALA A 236 -15.74 15.35 -7.46
CA ALA A 236 -15.90 14.99 -8.88
C ALA A 236 -15.11 13.73 -9.25
N GLY A 237 -13.86 13.60 -8.78
CA GLY A 237 -13.02 12.41 -9.01
C GLY A 237 -13.62 11.13 -8.39
N VAL A 238 -14.14 11.23 -7.16
CA VAL A 238 -14.79 10.11 -6.47
C VAL A 238 -16.10 9.70 -7.18
N MET A 239 -16.90 10.66 -7.63
CA MET A 239 -18.11 10.37 -8.40
C MET A 239 -17.79 9.73 -9.75
N GLY A 240 -16.72 10.18 -10.42
CA GLY A 240 -16.22 9.55 -11.64
C GLY A 240 -15.74 8.10 -11.41
N LEU A 241 -15.02 7.86 -10.32
CA LEU A 241 -14.63 6.51 -9.92
C LEU A 241 -15.85 5.63 -9.63
N LYS A 242 -16.85 6.15 -8.90
CA LYS A 242 -18.11 5.43 -8.65
C LYS A 242 -18.83 5.06 -9.95
N ALA A 243 -18.94 5.99 -10.89
CA ALA A 243 -19.53 5.72 -12.19
C ALA A 243 -18.79 4.58 -12.92
N LYS A 244 -17.47 4.62 -12.93
CA LYS A 244 -16.61 3.58 -13.51
C LYS A 244 -16.79 2.21 -12.85
N VAL A 245 -16.94 2.16 -11.53
CA VAL A 245 -17.22 0.92 -10.78
C VAL A 245 -18.57 0.34 -11.20
N LEU A 246 -19.60 1.17 -11.25
CA LEU A 246 -20.97 0.75 -11.60
C LEU A 246 -21.08 0.32 -13.06
N ASP A 247 -20.42 1.02 -13.97
CA ASP A 247 -20.36 0.68 -15.39
C ASP A 247 -19.69 -0.69 -15.60
N PHE A 248 -18.56 -0.92 -14.94
CA PHE A 248 -17.90 -2.22 -14.98
C PHE A 248 -18.77 -3.33 -14.38
N ALA A 249 -19.42 -3.06 -13.24
CA ALA A 249 -20.34 -4.01 -12.60
C ALA A 249 -21.57 -4.33 -13.47
N ALA A 250 -22.03 -3.37 -14.27
CA ALA A 250 -23.14 -3.55 -15.20
C ALA A 250 -22.75 -4.26 -16.50
N SER A 251 -21.47 -4.49 -16.73
CA SER A 251 -20.98 -5.10 -17.96
C SER A 251 -21.50 -6.53 -18.19
N PRO A 252 -21.62 -6.98 -19.45
CA PRO A 252 -22.02 -8.36 -19.76
C PRO A 252 -21.13 -9.42 -19.09
N LEU A 253 -19.87 -9.10 -18.81
CA LEU A 253 -18.95 -10.00 -18.13
C LEU A 253 -19.46 -10.47 -16.76
N LEU A 254 -20.18 -9.61 -16.04
CA LEU A 254 -20.70 -9.87 -14.70
C LEU A 254 -22.20 -10.13 -14.68
N ASN A 255 -22.90 -9.77 -15.75
CA ASN A 255 -24.35 -9.86 -15.88
C ASN A 255 -24.73 -10.71 -17.09
N ASN A 256 -25.06 -11.98 -16.86
CA ASN A 256 -25.56 -12.91 -17.88
C ASN A 256 -24.66 -13.04 -19.12
N ALA A 257 -23.39 -12.91 -18.95
CA ALA A 257 -22.47 -13.26 -20.02
C ALA A 257 -22.72 -14.72 -20.39
N THR A 258 -23.27 -14.94 -21.56
CA THR A 258 -23.10 -16.25 -22.20
C THR A 258 -21.60 -16.43 -22.36
N PRO A 259 -21.01 -17.51 -21.86
CA PRO A 259 -19.60 -17.76 -22.10
C PRO A 259 -19.35 -17.71 -23.60
N TYR A 260 -18.39 -16.89 -24.05
CA TYR A 260 -17.96 -16.88 -25.44
C TYR A 260 -17.38 -18.22 -25.82
#